data_ac34e12b6439317b2aad9182e04a6d8d
#
_entry.id   ac34e12b6439317b2aad9182e04a6d8d
#
_cell.length_a   1.000
_cell.length_b   1.000
_cell.length_c   1.000
_cell.angle_alpha   90.00
_cell.angle_beta   90.00
_cell.angle_gamma   90.00
#
_symmetry.space_group_name_H-M   'P 1'
#
loop_
_entity.id
_entity.type
_entity.pdbx_description
1 polymer ?
#
loop_
_entity_poly.entity_id
_entity_poly.type
_entity_poly.pdbx_seq_one_letter_code
_entity_poly.pdbx_strand_id
1 'polypeptide(L)'
;MVRFDLSFLTWFDSDVLPYIDPSCSVLLDLCESLHDCYQRLGGIHLLVESLQFDSIWESYSDLNKRLSILRDRLFKQRYPTQTYYNQRMKDQIKVLDLPDFMSIDWDKTLENKGFFLNVHVSRLDDLQGLSLLSDKQALFETLLQEMTYDSD
;
A
#
# COMPACT_ATOMS: atom_id res chain seq x y z
N MET A 1 -12.69 20.53 10.56
CA MET A 1 -11.45 21.32 10.44
C MET A 1 -10.42 20.72 11.37
N VAL A 2 -9.37 20.11 10.82
CA VAL A 2 -8.29 19.51 11.62
C VAL A 2 -7.53 20.64 12.30
N ARG A 3 -7.37 20.55 13.62
CA ARG A 3 -6.51 21.47 14.38
C ARG A 3 -5.17 20.81 14.58
N PHE A 4 -4.16 21.33 13.93
CA PHE A 4 -2.78 20.88 14.13
C PHE A 4 -2.18 21.45 15.41
N ASP A 5 -1.40 20.65 16.09
CA ASP A 5 -0.58 21.09 17.21
C ASP A 5 0.57 21.96 16.70
N LEU A 6 0.88 23.05 17.40
CA LEU A 6 1.95 23.96 16.99
C LEU A 6 3.33 23.28 17.01
N SER A 7 3.58 22.39 17.97
CA SER A 7 4.83 21.64 18.06
C SER A 7 5.00 20.69 16.86
N PHE A 8 3.91 20.04 16.44
CA PHE A 8 3.89 19.22 15.24
C PHE A 8 4.17 20.05 13.97
N LEU A 9 3.52 21.21 13.82
CA LEU A 9 3.74 22.07 12.65
C LEU A 9 5.18 22.60 12.58
N THR A 10 5.74 22.99 13.71
CA THR A 10 7.14 23.44 13.78
C THR A 10 8.10 22.34 13.36
N TRP A 11 7.91 21.14 13.89
CA TRP A 11 8.70 19.97 13.49
C TRP A 11 8.53 19.64 12.00
N PHE A 12 7.30 19.64 11.50
CA PHE A 12 7.03 19.33 10.10
C PHE A 12 7.71 20.32 9.14
N ASP A 13 7.69 21.60 9.48
CA ASP A 13 8.33 22.66 8.70
C ASP A 13 9.87 22.56 8.71
N SER A 14 10.46 22.21 9.87
CA SER A 14 11.91 22.14 10.01
C SER A 14 12.55 20.83 9.61
N ASP A 15 11.87 19.70 9.88
CA ASP A 15 12.46 18.37 9.81
C ASP A 15 11.90 17.48 8.68
N VAL A 16 10.82 17.91 8.02
CA VAL A 16 10.20 17.14 6.94
C VAL A 16 10.22 17.91 5.62
N LEU A 17 9.67 19.10 5.58
CA LEU A 17 9.54 19.90 4.35
C LEU A 17 10.84 20.12 3.58
N PRO A 18 12.00 20.38 4.22
CA PRO A 18 13.25 20.58 3.49
C PRO A 18 13.75 19.35 2.72
N TYR A 19 13.22 18.18 3.03
CA TYR A 19 13.66 16.89 2.47
C TYR A 19 12.73 16.32 1.39
N ILE A 20 11.63 17.00 1.07
CA ILE A 20 10.63 16.57 0.10
C ILE A 20 10.17 17.73 -0.77
N ASP A 21 9.54 17.43 -1.92
CA ASP A 21 8.97 18.43 -2.82
C ASP A 21 7.51 18.06 -3.19
N PRO A 22 6.54 18.25 -2.29
CA PRO A 22 5.15 17.93 -2.52
C PRO A 22 4.42 19.06 -3.25
N SER A 23 3.44 18.71 -4.12
CA SER A 23 2.42 19.68 -4.55
C SER A 23 1.51 20.08 -3.38
N CYS A 24 0.80 21.20 -3.48
CA CYS A 24 -0.06 21.70 -2.40
C CYS A 24 -1.09 20.66 -1.90
N SER A 25 -1.72 19.91 -2.82
CA SER A 25 -2.69 18.87 -2.44
C SER A 25 -2.03 17.70 -1.70
N VAL A 26 -0.87 17.27 -2.17
CA VAL A 26 -0.09 16.22 -1.53
C VAL A 26 0.45 16.65 -0.18
N LEU A 27 0.82 17.93 -0.04
CA LEU A 27 1.28 18.51 1.22
C LEU A 27 0.20 18.44 2.32
N LEU A 28 -1.03 18.82 1.98
CA LEU A 28 -2.14 18.76 2.92
C LEU A 28 -2.44 17.33 3.37
N ASP A 29 -2.57 16.40 2.42
CA ASP A 29 -2.81 14.98 2.70
C ASP A 29 -1.67 14.38 3.57
N LEU A 30 -0.42 14.70 3.25
CA LEU A 30 0.74 14.25 4.01
C LEU A 30 0.73 14.80 5.44
N CYS A 31 0.46 16.10 5.59
CA CYS A 31 0.41 16.77 6.89
C CYS A 31 -0.70 16.18 7.77
N GLU A 32 -1.90 15.97 7.23
CA GLU A 32 -3.02 15.33 7.93
C GLU A 32 -2.68 13.89 8.33
N SER A 33 -2.12 13.13 7.42
CA SER A 33 -1.78 11.72 7.65
C SER A 33 -0.66 11.54 8.69
N LEU A 34 0.36 12.41 8.66
CA LEU A 34 1.42 12.44 9.67
C LEU A 34 0.89 12.85 11.03
N HIS A 35 0.01 13.85 11.06
CA HIS A 35 -0.61 14.32 12.31
C HIS A 35 -1.49 13.23 12.95
N ASP A 36 -2.27 12.49 12.16
CA ASP A 36 -3.04 11.35 12.65
C ASP A 36 -2.14 10.28 13.28
N CYS A 37 -1.02 9.97 12.63
CA CYS A 37 -0.04 9.02 13.17
C CYS A 37 0.66 9.56 14.42
N TYR A 38 1.01 10.85 14.44
CA TYR A 38 1.55 11.53 15.62
C TYR A 38 0.63 11.42 16.83
N GLN A 39 -0.66 11.69 16.64
CA GLN A 39 -1.66 11.58 17.70
C GLN A 39 -1.79 10.14 18.22
N ARG A 40 -1.82 9.15 17.34
CA ARG A 40 -1.95 7.74 17.72
C ARG A 40 -0.71 7.18 18.42
N LEU A 41 0.47 7.59 18.00
CA LEU A 41 1.73 7.13 18.58
C LEU A 41 2.09 7.88 19.87
N GLY A 42 1.53 9.06 20.10
CA GLY A 42 1.72 9.83 21.31
C GLY A 42 2.97 10.73 21.31
N GLY A 43 3.59 10.98 20.15
CA GLY A 43 4.70 11.92 20.08
C GLY A 43 5.53 11.86 18.79
N ILE A 44 6.26 12.95 18.52
CA ILE A 44 7.12 13.10 17.34
C ILE A 44 8.23 12.06 17.33
N HIS A 45 8.85 11.77 18.44
CA HIS A 45 9.94 10.80 18.53
C HIS A 45 9.50 9.42 18.06
N LEU A 46 8.35 8.94 18.55
CA LEU A 46 7.80 7.63 18.16
C LEU A 46 7.37 7.61 16.69
N LEU A 47 6.89 8.74 16.17
CA LEU A 47 6.57 8.89 14.75
C LEU A 47 7.82 8.78 13.88
N VAL A 48 8.89 9.49 14.23
CA VAL A 48 10.17 9.49 13.52
C VAL A 48 10.78 8.09 13.52
N GLU A 49 10.81 7.42 14.65
CA GLU A 49 11.30 6.05 14.79
C GLU A 49 10.48 5.06 13.97
N SER A 50 9.16 5.12 14.08
CA SER A 50 8.21 4.23 13.39
C SER A 50 8.31 4.34 11.87
N LEU A 51 8.47 5.54 11.33
CA LEU A 51 8.60 5.80 9.90
C LEU A 51 10.04 5.75 9.40
N GLN A 52 11.02 5.64 10.31
CA GLN A 52 12.45 5.55 9.99
C GLN A 52 12.91 6.68 9.04
N PHE A 53 12.62 7.94 9.40
CA PHE A 53 12.93 9.10 8.57
C PHE A 53 14.39 9.17 8.16
N ASP A 54 15.33 8.94 9.08
CA ASP A 54 16.78 8.97 8.81
C ASP A 54 17.15 8.04 7.65
N SER A 55 16.60 6.83 7.65
CA SER A 55 16.84 5.87 6.58
C SER A 55 16.33 6.35 5.21
N ILE A 56 15.28 7.17 5.16
CA ILE A 56 14.77 7.76 3.91
C ILE A 56 15.71 8.88 3.45
N TRP A 57 16.10 9.77 4.38
CA TRP A 57 16.92 10.93 4.06
C TRP A 57 18.34 10.56 3.62
N GLU A 58 18.92 9.54 4.25
CA GLU A 58 20.27 9.04 3.92
C GLU A 58 20.33 8.20 2.65
N SER A 59 19.30 7.36 2.41
CA SER A 59 19.32 6.40 1.30
C SER A 59 18.96 6.99 -0.05
N TYR A 60 18.26 8.11 -0.09
CA TYR A 60 17.74 8.68 -1.34
C TYR A 60 18.07 10.17 -1.45
N SER A 61 18.62 10.58 -2.60
CA SER A 61 18.93 12.00 -2.91
C SER A 61 17.77 12.70 -3.63
N ASP A 62 16.92 11.95 -4.32
CA ASP A 62 15.78 12.47 -5.08
C ASP A 62 14.60 12.77 -4.15
N LEU A 63 14.12 14.03 -4.18
CA LEU A 63 13.04 14.52 -3.30
C LEU A 63 11.70 13.83 -3.56
N ASN A 64 11.38 13.55 -4.82
CA ASN A 64 10.13 12.87 -5.18
C ASN A 64 10.15 11.41 -4.72
N LYS A 65 11.31 10.76 -4.80
CA LYS A 65 11.48 9.40 -4.31
C LYS A 65 11.36 9.33 -2.79
N ARG A 66 11.95 10.29 -2.07
CA ARG A 66 11.79 10.43 -0.61
C ARG A 66 10.31 10.56 -0.24
N LEU A 67 9.59 11.46 -0.93
CA LEU A 67 8.17 11.67 -0.74
C LEU A 67 7.35 10.39 -0.98
N SER A 68 7.64 9.68 -2.08
CA SER A 68 6.96 8.42 -2.42
C SER A 68 7.16 7.35 -1.34
N ILE A 69 8.38 7.18 -0.83
CA ILE A 69 8.70 6.20 0.21
C ILE A 69 8.08 6.59 1.54
N LEU A 70 8.12 7.88 1.90
CA LEU A 70 7.47 8.38 3.10
C LEU A 70 5.97 8.11 3.07
N ARG A 71 5.30 8.38 1.95
CA ARG A 71 3.87 8.10 1.78
C ARG A 71 3.54 6.61 1.88
N ASP A 72 4.37 5.74 1.31
CA ASP A 72 4.19 4.28 1.41
C ASP A 72 4.32 3.79 2.87
N ARG A 73 5.34 4.26 3.60
CA ARG A 73 5.52 3.91 5.02
C ARG A 73 4.37 4.44 5.88
N LEU A 74 3.96 5.67 5.63
CA LEU A 74 2.84 6.31 6.32
C LEU A 74 1.52 5.57 6.06
N PHE A 75 1.28 5.14 4.82
CA PHE A 75 0.12 4.33 4.48
C PHE A 75 0.11 3.00 5.26
N LYS A 76 1.24 2.30 5.30
CA LYS A 76 1.39 1.05 6.06
C LYS A 76 1.15 1.26 7.55
N GLN A 77 1.63 2.36 8.09
CA GLN A 77 1.44 2.72 9.50
C GLN A 77 -0.02 3.11 9.81
N ARG A 78 -0.68 3.78 8.86
CA ARG A 78 -2.07 4.22 9.02
C ARG A 78 -3.06 3.06 8.84
N TYR A 79 -2.77 2.13 7.92
CA TYR A 79 -3.64 1.03 7.53
C TYR A 79 -2.93 -0.34 7.63
N PRO A 80 -2.52 -0.78 8.83
CA PRO A 80 -1.75 -2.00 8.99
C PRO A 80 -2.52 -3.25 8.56
N THR A 81 -3.81 -3.34 8.89
CA THR A 81 -4.68 -4.46 8.51
C THR A 81 -4.80 -4.56 7.00
N GLN A 82 -5.12 -3.46 6.32
CA GLN A 82 -5.23 -3.41 4.86
C GLN A 82 -3.89 -3.77 4.19
N THR A 83 -2.79 -3.27 4.73
CA THR A 83 -1.44 -3.61 4.25
C THR A 83 -1.15 -5.10 4.38
N TYR A 84 -1.49 -5.70 5.51
CA TYR A 84 -1.30 -7.13 5.76
C TYR A 84 -2.10 -7.98 4.76
N TYR A 85 -3.40 -7.72 4.60
CA TYR A 85 -4.23 -8.48 3.65
C TYR A 85 -3.77 -8.29 2.20
N ASN A 86 -3.45 -7.07 1.79
CA ASN A 86 -2.93 -6.82 0.44
C ASN A 86 -1.60 -7.54 0.18
N GLN A 87 -0.75 -7.70 1.19
CA GLN A 87 0.49 -8.47 1.06
C GLN A 87 0.18 -9.96 0.93
N ARG A 88 -0.71 -10.52 1.75
CA ARG A 88 -1.15 -11.92 1.64
C ARG A 88 -1.73 -12.22 0.26
N MET A 89 -2.59 -11.34 -0.26
CA MET A 89 -3.13 -11.47 -1.61
C MET A 89 -2.04 -11.56 -2.67
N LYS A 90 -1.05 -10.67 -2.61
CA LYS A 90 0.11 -10.71 -3.53
C LYS A 90 0.87 -12.02 -3.46
N ASP A 91 1.07 -12.54 -2.25
CA ASP A 91 1.82 -13.78 -2.05
C ASP A 91 1.03 -15.00 -2.55
N GLN A 92 -0.28 -15.05 -2.32
CA GLN A 92 -1.15 -16.09 -2.87
C GLN A 92 -1.21 -16.06 -4.41
N ILE A 93 -1.28 -14.86 -5.01
CA ILE A 93 -1.26 -14.72 -6.47
C ILE A 93 0.06 -15.22 -7.07
N LYS A 94 1.19 -15.01 -6.40
CA LYS A 94 2.48 -15.58 -6.84
C LYS A 94 2.47 -17.12 -6.84
N VAL A 95 1.82 -17.74 -5.84
CA VAL A 95 1.69 -19.21 -5.76
C VAL A 95 0.84 -19.77 -6.92
N LEU A 96 -0.09 -18.96 -7.44
CA LEU A 96 -0.89 -19.35 -8.59
C LEU A 96 -0.04 -19.56 -9.85
N ASP A 97 1.12 -18.90 -9.95
CA ASP A 97 2.04 -19.01 -11.09
C ASP A 97 1.27 -18.93 -12.43
N LEU A 98 0.58 -17.80 -12.61
CA LEU A 98 -0.22 -17.57 -13.80
C LEU A 98 0.65 -17.22 -15.00
N PRO A 99 0.29 -17.66 -16.21
CA PRO A 99 0.97 -17.23 -17.44
C PRO A 99 0.92 -15.71 -17.63
N ASP A 100 1.88 -15.14 -18.36
CA ASP A 100 2.01 -13.68 -18.59
C ASP A 100 0.77 -13.04 -19.24
N PHE A 101 -0.05 -13.81 -19.94
CA PHE A 101 -1.29 -13.33 -20.54
C PHE A 101 -2.48 -13.30 -19.56
N MET A 102 -2.27 -13.71 -18.29
CA MET A 102 -3.27 -13.68 -17.23
C MET A 102 -2.79 -12.81 -16.08
N SER A 103 -3.71 -12.04 -15.48
CA SER A 103 -3.44 -11.30 -14.26
C SER A 103 -4.66 -11.24 -13.36
N ILE A 104 -4.42 -11.14 -12.06
CA ILE A 104 -5.46 -10.95 -11.05
C ILE A 104 -5.35 -9.53 -10.50
N ASP A 105 -6.49 -8.87 -10.44
CA ASP A 105 -6.64 -7.59 -9.75
C ASP A 105 -7.75 -7.68 -8.69
N TRP A 106 -7.64 -6.87 -7.64
CA TRP A 106 -8.62 -6.81 -6.56
C TRP A 106 -8.70 -5.40 -6.01
N ASP A 107 -9.76 -5.13 -5.26
CA ASP A 107 -9.92 -3.88 -4.55
C ASP A 107 -8.91 -3.78 -3.39
N LYS A 108 -7.93 -2.88 -3.54
CA LYS A 108 -6.88 -2.67 -2.54
C LYS A 108 -7.40 -1.98 -1.27
N THR A 109 -8.59 -1.36 -1.33
CA THR A 109 -9.26 -0.79 -0.15
C THR A 109 -9.93 -1.86 0.71
N LEU A 110 -10.16 -3.04 0.16
CA LEU A 110 -10.85 -4.19 0.76
C LEU A 110 -12.36 -3.91 1.05
N GLU A 111 -12.93 -2.90 0.42
CA GLU A 111 -14.35 -2.59 0.54
C GLU A 111 -15.21 -3.54 -0.30
N ASN A 112 -14.70 -3.94 -1.47
CA ASN A 112 -15.34 -4.88 -2.36
C ASN A 112 -14.67 -6.24 -2.28
N LYS A 113 -15.49 -7.28 -2.02
CA LYS A 113 -15.02 -8.67 -1.98
C LYS A 113 -14.81 -9.23 -3.39
N GLY A 114 -13.89 -10.18 -3.51
CA GLY A 114 -13.61 -10.85 -4.76
C GLY A 114 -12.46 -10.23 -5.55
N PHE A 115 -12.14 -10.85 -6.67
CA PHE A 115 -11.08 -10.42 -7.56
C PHE A 115 -11.53 -10.47 -9.02
N PHE A 116 -10.81 -9.75 -9.87
CA PHE A 116 -10.97 -9.79 -11.32
C PHE A 116 -9.85 -10.64 -11.90
N LEU A 117 -10.20 -11.63 -12.72
CA LEU A 117 -9.25 -12.35 -13.55
C LEU A 117 -9.25 -11.71 -14.94
N ASN A 118 -8.13 -11.10 -15.30
CA ASN A 118 -7.94 -10.47 -16.60
C ASN A 118 -7.16 -11.44 -17.49
N VAL A 119 -7.66 -11.69 -18.69
CA VAL A 119 -7.02 -12.56 -19.69
C VAL A 119 -6.81 -11.76 -20.97
N HIS A 120 -5.57 -11.64 -21.41
CA HIS A 120 -5.22 -10.97 -22.65
C HIS A 120 -4.83 -12.00 -23.71
N VAL A 121 -5.75 -12.34 -24.60
CA VAL A 121 -5.53 -13.32 -25.67
C VAL A 121 -4.97 -12.61 -26.90
N SER A 122 -3.73 -12.91 -27.26
CA SER A 122 -3.06 -12.39 -28.45
C SER A 122 -2.73 -13.49 -29.48
N ARG A 123 -2.73 -14.77 -29.08
CA ARG A 123 -2.43 -15.93 -29.89
C ARG A 123 -3.39 -17.08 -29.57
N LEU A 124 -3.53 -18.02 -30.52
CA LEU A 124 -4.35 -19.24 -30.33
C LEU A 124 -3.86 -20.09 -29.15
N ASP A 125 -2.56 -20.14 -28.93
CA ASP A 125 -1.97 -20.86 -27.78
C ASP A 125 -2.41 -20.31 -26.44
N ASP A 126 -2.69 -19.02 -26.35
CA ASP A 126 -3.20 -18.38 -25.13
C ASP A 126 -4.60 -18.96 -24.77
N LEU A 127 -5.43 -19.31 -25.76
CA LEU A 127 -6.73 -19.96 -25.53
C LEU A 127 -6.58 -21.37 -24.96
N GLN A 128 -5.57 -22.12 -25.39
CA GLN A 128 -5.30 -23.44 -24.83
C GLN A 128 -4.83 -23.33 -23.37
N GLY A 129 -4.12 -22.28 -23.05
CA GLY A 129 -3.69 -21.96 -21.69
C GLY A 129 -4.85 -21.71 -20.70
N LEU A 130 -6.07 -21.41 -21.18
CA LEU A 130 -7.24 -21.28 -20.30
C LEU A 130 -7.62 -22.58 -19.57
N SER A 131 -7.23 -23.73 -20.07
CA SER A 131 -7.42 -25.01 -19.37
C SER A 131 -6.73 -25.06 -18.01
N LEU A 132 -5.64 -24.31 -17.83
CA LEU A 132 -4.93 -24.18 -16.55
C LEU A 132 -5.81 -23.64 -15.41
N LEU A 133 -6.87 -22.90 -15.73
CA LEU A 133 -7.80 -22.38 -14.73
C LEU A 133 -8.52 -23.51 -13.99
N SER A 134 -8.90 -24.58 -14.70
CA SER A 134 -9.51 -25.77 -14.09
C SER A 134 -8.54 -26.51 -13.20
N ASP A 135 -7.28 -26.62 -13.60
CA ASP A 135 -6.24 -27.32 -12.82
C ASP A 135 -5.88 -26.55 -11.54
N LYS A 136 -6.10 -25.22 -11.53
CA LYS A 136 -5.80 -24.34 -10.40
C LYS A 136 -7.03 -23.95 -9.58
N GLN A 137 -8.17 -24.62 -9.77
CA GLN A 137 -9.43 -24.30 -9.09
C GLN A 137 -9.27 -24.21 -7.56
N ALA A 138 -8.62 -25.19 -6.93
CA ALA A 138 -8.42 -25.21 -5.48
C ALA A 138 -7.62 -24.00 -4.96
N LEU A 139 -6.66 -23.50 -5.75
CA LEU A 139 -5.89 -22.28 -5.42
C LEU A 139 -6.72 -21.02 -5.54
N PHE A 140 -7.62 -20.94 -6.53
CA PHE A 140 -8.58 -19.84 -6.65
C PHE A 140 -9.61 -19.84 -5.51
N GLU A 141 -10.06 -21.02 -5.08
CA GLU A 141 -10.94 -21.15 -3.90
C GLU A 141 -10.24 -20.64 -2.64
N THR A 142 -8.97 -20.98 -2.45
CA THR A 142 -8.17 -20.47 -1.32
C THR A 142 -8.05 -18.96 -1.38
N LEU A 143 -7.79 -18.39 -2.58
CA LEU A 143 -7.69 -16.95 -2.77
C LEU A 143 -9.02 -16.24 -2.42
N LEU A 144 -10.16 -16.79 -2.83
CA LEU A 144 -11.48 -16.28 -2.47
C LEU A 144 -11.75 -16.35 -0.97
N GLN A 145 -11.36 -17.45 -0.31
CA GLN A 145 -11.52 -17.59 1.14
C GLN A 145 -10.74 -16.52 1.90
N GLU A 146 -9.51 -16.20 1.49
CA GLU A 146 -8.71 -15.14 2.09
C GLU A 146 -9.40 -13.76 1.99
N MET A 147 -10.18 -13.53 0.93
CA MET A 147 -10.90 -12.27 0.72
C MET A 147 -12.26 -12.23 1.44
N THR A 148 -12.80 -13.37 1.81
CA THR A 148 -14.09 -13.47 2.50
C THR A 148 -13.94 -13.57 4.02
N TYR A 149 -12.71 -13.66 4.53
CA TYR A 149 -12.48 -13.62 5.97
C TYR A 149 -12.90 -12.27 6.50
N ASP A 150 -14.14 -12.26 6.99
CA ASP A 150 -14.71 -11.11 7.66
C ASP A 150 -14.21 -11.04 9.09
N SER A 151 -13.84 -9.90 9.41
CA SER A 151 -14.08 -9.16 10.64
C SER A 151 -15.41 -9.59 11.32
N ASP A 152 -15.34 -10.60 12.17
CA ASP A 152 -16.21 -10.74 13.34
C ASP A 152 -15.70 -9.85 14.48
#